data_077a876b6a2b158e2718fd8e3521849c
#
_entry.id   077a876b6a2b158e2718fd8e3521849c
#
_cell.length_a   1.000
_cell.length_b   1.000
_cell.length_c   1.000
_cell.angle_alpha   90.00
_cell.angle_beta   90.00
_cell.angle_gamma   90.00
#
_symmetry.space_group_name_H-M   'P 1'
#
loop_
_entity.id
_entity.type
_entity.pdbx_description
1 polymer ?
#
loop_
_entity_poly.entity_id
_entity_poly.type
_entity_poly.pdbx_seq_one_letter_code
_entity_poly.pdbx_strand_id
1 'polypeptide(L)'
;QLAIYLIFSLIVVVALFNMFGALMMMVIEKKDNLNTLLVLGLTKKEVSKIFFYQGGLISVVGCIIGLVIGVLLIFLQQTFSLFMITPSLAYPVVFEFENFLTVLFTVCILGGVASTVVSFYVKKNIEQISQK
;
A
#
# COMPACT_ATOMS: atom_id res chain seq x y z
N GLN A 1 -4.71 14.15 21.62
CA GLN A 1 -4.58 12.76 21.10
C GLN A 1 -5.55 12.52 19.94
N LEU A 2 -6.83 12.89 20.04
CA LEU A 2 -7.84 12.66 19.00
C LEU A 2 -7.47 13.28 17.64
N ALA A 3 -6.93 14.51 17.64
CA ALA A 3 -6.47 15.19 16.41
C ALA A 3 -5.36 14.41 15.69
N ILE A 4 -4.44 13.80 16.44
CA ILE A 4 -3.35 13.00 15.87
C ILE A 4 -3.92 11.75 15.17
N TYR A 5 -4.85 11.04 15.79
CA TYR A 5 -5.52 9.88 15.20
C TYR A 5 -6.31 10.26 13.94
N LEU A 6 -6.97 11.41 13.92
CA LEU A 6 -7.68 11.91 12.74
C LEU A 6 -6.73 12.20 11.58
N ILE A 7 -5.59 12.85 11.85
CA ILE A 7 -4.58 13.15 10.83
C ILE A 7 -4.00 11.85 10.26
N PHE A 8 -3.61 10.89 11.10
CA PHE A 8 -3.10 9.60 10.64
C PHE A 8 -4.13 8.81 9.85
N SER A 9 -5.39 8.80 10.29
CA SER A 9 -6.48 8.17 9.56
C SER A 9 -6.66 8.78 8.16
N LEU A 10 -6.60 10.11 8.06
CA LEU A 10 -6.68 10.80 6.77
C LEU A 10 -5.51 10.43 5.84
N ILE A 11 -4.29 10.39 6.37
CA ILE A 11 -3.10 9.99 5.60
C ILE A 11 -3.26 8.56 5.08
N VAL A 12 -3.74 7.64 5.90
CA VAL A 12 -3.98 6.24 5.50
C VAL A 12 -5.03 6.16 4.40
N VAL A 13 -6.14 6.90 4.53
CA VAL A 13 -7.19 6.95 3.50
C VAL A 13 -6.64 7.46 2.17
N VAL A 14 -5.88 8.55 2.18
CA VAL A 14 -5.24 9.09 0.96
C VAL A 14 -4.26 8.09 0.35
N ALA A 15 -3.46 7.40 1.17
CA ALA A 15 -2.55 6.36 0.70
C ALA A 15 -3.29 5.19 0.03
N LEU A 16 -4.42 4.76 0.59
CA LEU A 16 -5.26 3.71 -0.01
C LEU A 16 -5.84 4.14 -1.36
N PHE A 17 -6.33 5.38 -1.47
CA PHE A 17 -6.82 5.90 -2.75
C PHE A 17 -5.71 5.96 -3.80
N ASN A 18 -4.52 6.39 -3.41
CA ASN A 18 -3.37 6.44 -4.30
C ASN A 18 -2.96 5.03 -4.78
N MET A 19 -2.89 4.06 -3.86
CA MET A 19 -2.62 2.67 -4.18
C MET A 19 -3.68 2.08 -5.12
N PHE A 20 -4.96 2.34 -4.85
CA PHE A 20 -6.04 1.89 -5.72
C PHE A 20 -5.93 2.50 -7.13
N GLY A 21 -5.66 3.80 -7.23
CA GLY A 21 -5.45 4.50 -8.50
C GLY A 21 -4.28 3.91 -9.30
N ALA A 22 -3.15 3.64 -8.64
CA ALA A 22 -1.98 3.03 -9.27
C ALA A 22 -2.28 1.62 -9.81
N LEU A 23 -2.98 0.78 -9.04
CA LEU A 23 -3.39 -0.55 -9.49
C LEU A 23 -4.39 -0.48 -10.66
N MET A 24 -5.33 0.45 -10.64
CA MET A 24 -6.28 0.66 -11.73
C MET A 24 -5.58 1.15 -13.01
N MET A 25 -4.61 2.06 -12.90
CA MET A 25 -3.82 2.51 -14.03
C MET A 25 -3.04 1.36 -14.67
N MET A 26 -2.46 0.50 -13.83
CA MET A 26 -1.77 -0.71 -14.29
C MET A 26 -2.70 -1.67 -15.05
N VAL A 27 -3.95 -1.83 -14.62
CA VAL A 27 -4.96 -2.63 -15.34
C VAL A 27 -5.21 -2.04 -16.73
N ILE A 28 -5.32 -0.72 -16.82
CA ILE A 28 -5.58 -0.02 -18.08
C ILE A 28 -4.39 -0.12 -19.03
N GLU A 29 -3.17 0.07 -18.55
CA GLU A 29 -1.94 -0.02 -19.35
C GLU A 29 -1.69 -1.44 -19.88
N LYS A 30 -2.03 -2.47 -19.11
CA LYS A 30 -1.82 -3.87 -19.48
C LYS A 30 -3.01 -4.51 -20.21
N LYS A 31 -3.99 -3.74 -20.60
CA LYS A 31 -5.22 -4.18 -21.24
C LYS A 31 -4.97 -5.07 -22.47
N ASP A 32 -4.07 -4.66 -23.36
CA ASP A 32 -3.78 -5.42 -24.60
C ASP A 32 -3.12 -6.76 -24.27
N ASN A 33 -2.24 -6.79 -23.28
CA ASN A 33 -1.64 -8.03 -22.77
C ASN A 33 -2.68 -8.95 -22.14
N LEU A 34 -3.69 -8.39 -21.43
CA LEU A 34 -4.78 -9.16 -20.86
C LEU A 34 -5.65 -9.82 -21.93
N ASN A 35 -5.92 -9.11 -23.01
CA ASN A 35 -6.65 -9.65 -24.14
C ASN A 35 -5.89 -10.84 -24.77
N THR A 36 -4.59 -10.70 -24.97
CA THR A 36 -3.73 -11.79 -25.46
C THR A 36 -3.78 -13.01 -24.55
N LEU A 37 -3.71 -12.82 -23.22
CA LEU A 37 -3.80 -13.91 -22.25
C LEU A 37 -5.15 -14.65 -22.30
N LEU A 38 -6.24 -13.91 -22.50
CA LEU A 38 -7.59 -14.50 -22.64
C LEU A 38 -7.71 -15.30 -23.94
N VAL A 39 -7.14 -14.81 -25.04
CA VAL A 39 -7.12 -15.53 -26.33
C VAL A 39 -6.27 -16.81 -26.23
N LEU A 40 -5.20 -16.78 -25.43
CA LEU A 40 -4.38 -17.97 -25.13
C LEU A 40 -5.07 -18.98 -24.20
N GLY A 41 -6.29 -18.70 -23.76
CA GLY A 41 -7.12 -19.63 -22.98
C GLY A 41 -7.06 -19.46 -21.47
N LEU A 42 -6.45 -18.39 -20.94
CA LEU A 42 -6.53 -18.11 -19.50
C LEU A 42 -7.94 -17.72 -19.10
N THR A 43 -8.35 -18.20 -17.91
CA THR A 43 -9.64 -17.84 -17.35
C THR A 43 -9.61 -16.46 -16.71
N LYS A 44 -10.76 -15.78 -16.63
CA LYS A 44 -10.92 -14.49 -15.93
C LYS A 44 -10.41 -14.54 -14.48
N LYS A 45 -10.53 -15.72 -13.84
CA LYS A 45 -10.09 -15.93 -12.47
C LYS A 45 -8.56 -15.95 -12.35
N GLU A 46 -7.88 -16.52 -13.33
CA GLU A 46 -6.40 -16.55 -13.36
C GLU A 46 -5.83 -15.17 -13.62
N VAL A 47 -6.41 -14.44 -14.57
CA VAL A 47 -6.02 -13.04 -14.83
C VAL A 47 -6.23 -12.16 -13.59
N SER A 48 -7.35 -12.29 -12.91
CA SER A 48 -7.63 -11.56 -11.67
C SER A 48 -6.61 -11.86 -10.56
N LYS A 49 -6.14 -13.10 -10.44
CA LYS A 49 -5.09 -13.48 -9.49
C LYS A 49 -3.76 -12.75 -9.73
N ILE A 50 -3.41 -12.47 -10.98
CA ILE A 50 -2.19 -11.74 -11.32
C ILE A 50 -2.19 -10.37 -10.63
N PHE A 51 -3.29 -9.64 -10.72
CA PHE A 51 -3.44 -8.33 -10.08
C PHE A 51 -3.46 -8.41 -8.55
N PHE A 52 -4.03 -9.48 -8.01
CA PHE A 52 -3.99 -9.71 -6.57
C PHE A 52 -2.55 -9.90 -6.06
N TYR A 53 -1.77 -10.75 -6.71
CA TYR A 53 -0.36 -10.96 -6.35
C TYR A 53 0.48 -9.71 -6.56
N GLN A 54 0.24 -8.97 -7.63
CA GLN A 54 0.95 -7.75 -7.93
C GLN A 54 0.69 -6.65 -6.90
N GLY A 55 -0.57 -6.44 -6.50
CA GLY A 55 -0.92 -5.52 -5.42
C GLY A 55 -0.34 -5.96 -4.08
N GLY A 56 -0.34 -7.25 -3.80
CA GLY A 56 0.31 -7.82 -2.61
C GLY A 56 1.82 -7.55 -2.57
N LEU A 57 2.52 -7.78 -3.69
CA LEU A 57 3.95 -7.48 -3.81
C LEU A 57 4.27 -6.00 -3.60
N ILE A 58 3.51 -5.11 -4.24
CA ILE A 58 3.67 -3.65 -4.06
C ILE A 58 3.49 -3.27 -2.58
N SER A 59 2.49 -3.84 -1.92
CA SER A 59 2.21 -3.61 -0.50
C SER A 59 3.35 -4.06 0.40
N VAL A 60 3.89 -5.27 0.18
CA VAL A 60 4.99 -5.82 0.97
C VAL A 60 6.27 -5.00 0.76
N VAL A 61 6.64 -4.71 -0.48
CA VAL A 61 7.83 -3.91 -0.79
C VAL A 61 7.70 -2.51 -0.22
N GLY A 62 6.54 -1.87 -0.38
CA GLY A 62 6.26 -0.55 0.19
C GLY A 62 6.34 -0.55 1.72
N CYS A 63 5.82 -1.59 2.36
CA CYS A 63 5.91 -1.76 3.81
C CYS A 63 7.36 -1.87 4.29
N ILE A 64 8.17 -2.70 3.64
CA ILE A 64 9.59 -2.88 3.99
C ILE A 64 10.34 -1.55 3.84
N ILE A 65 10.19 -0.86 2.73
CA ILE A 65 10.84 0.44 2.48
C ILE A 65 10.37 1.47 3.52
N GLY A 66 9.06 1.56 3.76
CA GLY A 66 8.50 2.49 4.75
C GLY A 66 9.01 2.24 6.16
N LEU A 67 9.12 0.97 6.57
CA LEU A 67 9.65 0.60 7.87
C LEU A 67 11.14 0.92 8.00
N VAL A 68 11.95 0.66 6.96
CA VAL A 68 13.38 1.00 6.95
C VAL A 68 13.57 2.51 7.09
N ILE A 69 12.82 3.31 6.33
CA ILE A 69 12.86 4.78 6.42
C ILE A 69 12.39 5.25 7.81
N GLY A 70 11.32 4.67 8.34
CA GLY A 70 10.80 5.00 9.67
C GLY A 70 11.81 4.74 10.76
N VAL A 71 12.46 3.56 10.78
CA VAL A 71 13.53 3.22 11.73
C VAL A 71 14.72 4.17 11.59
N LEU A 72 15.12 4.50 10.36
CA LEU A 72 16.20 5.43 10.10
C LEU A 72 15.91 6.83 10.67
N LEU A 73 14.68 7.32 10.47
CA LEU A 73 14.23 8.61 11.03
C LEU A 73 14.23 8.61 12.56
N ILE A 74 13.79 7.52 13.19
CA ILE A 74 13.83 7.35 14.65
C ILE A 74 15.29 7.41 15.14
N PHE A 75 16.20 6.70 14.47
CA PHE A 75 17.62 6.70 14.81
C PHE A 75 18.25 8.07 14.66
N LEU A 76 17.97 8.79 13.56
CA LEU A 76 18.42 10.16 13.34
C LEU A 76 17.90 11.11 14.41
N GLN A 77 16.63 10.96 14.80
CA GLN A 77 16.04 11.77 15.86
C GLN A 77 16.71 11.53 17.21
N GLN A 78 16.98 10.27 17.55
CA GLN A 78 17.65 9.93 18.82
C GLN A 78 19.10 10.44 18.88
N THR A 79 19.79 10.42 17.73
CA THR A 79 21.21 10.82 17.66
C THR A 79 21.39 12.33 17.55
N PHE A 80 20.58 12.99 16.74
CA PHE A 80 20.74 14.40 16.40
C PHE A 80 19.71 15.33 17.03
N SER A 81 18.67 14.78 17.70
CA SER A 81 17.58 15.56 18.31
C SER A 81 17.02 16.64 17.37
N LEU A 82 16.75 16.24 16.10
CA LEU A 82 16.36 17.17 15.03
C LEU A 82 15.04 17.91 15.32
N PHE A 83 14.11 17.25 16.00
CA PHE A 83 12.84 17.83 16.41
C PHE A 83 12.84 18.07 17.91
N MET A 84 12.93 19.35 18.30
CA MET A 84 12.87 19.79 19.69
C MET A 84 11.50 20.42 19.98
N ILE A 85 10.90 20.07 21.10
CA ILE A 85 9.67 20.72 21.59
C ILE A 85 9.99 22.07 22.22
N THR A 86 11.13 22.16 22.91
CA THR A 86 11.70 23.37 23.49
C THR A 86 13.22 23.34 23.32
N PRO A 87 13.91 24.47 23.44
CA PRO A 87 15.38 24.56 23.28
C PRO A 87 16.20 23.60 24.15
N SER A 88 15.56 23.00 25.17
CA SER A 88 16.20 22.09 26.13
C SER A 88 15.58 20.69 26.18
N LEU A 89 14.51 20.39 25.40
CA LEU A 89 13.78 19.12 25.47
C LEU A 89 13.56 18.54 24.08
N ALA A 90 14.28 17.48 23.76
CA ALA A 90 14.04 16.71 22.53
C ALA A 90 12.72 15.94 22.62
N TYR A 91 12.03 15.79 21.49
CA TYR A 91 10.81 14.97 21.44
C TYR A 91 11.16 13.51 21.80
N PRO A 92 10.53 12.93 22.84
CA PRO A 92 10.83 11.55 23.25
C PRO A 92 10.29 10.57 22.21
N VAL A 93 11.17 10.08 21.36
CA VAL A 93 10.85 9.03 20.40
C VAL A 93 11.37 7.71 20.95
N VAL A 94 10.44 6.78 21.23
CA VAL A 94 10.77 5.44 21.73
C VAL A 94 10.47 4.43 20.64
N PHE A 95 11.45 3.57 20.37
CA PHE A 95 11.25 2.42 19.49
C PHE A 95 10.64 1.28 20.29
N GLU A 96 9.37 1.01 20.04
CA GLU A 96 8.64 -0.13 20.62
C GLU A 96 8.37 -1.17 19.54
N PHE A 97 8.77 -2.40 19.79
CA PHE A 97 8.58 -3.51 18.85
C PHE A 97 7.10 -3.79 18.57
N GLU A 98 6.22 -3.54 19.54
CA GLU A 98 4.77 -3.68 19.38
C GLU A 98 4.21 -2.71 18.32
N ASN A 99 4.70 -1.48 18.31
CA ASN A 99 4.32 -0.49 17.31
C ASN A 99 4.77 -0.91 15.90
N PHE A 100 5.95 -1.50 15.78
CA PHE A 100 6.45 -2.06 14.52
C PHE A 100 5.53 -3.16 13.97
N LEU A 101 5.14 -4.10 14.82
CA LEU A 101 4.21 -5.17 14.45
C LEU A 101 2.84 -4.62 14.07
N THR A 102 2.33 -3.65 14.81
CA THR A 102 1.04 -3.00 14.55
C THR A 102 1.03 -2.35 13.16
N VAL A 103 2.08 -1.61 12.82
CA VAL A 103 2.22 -0.98 11.48
C VAL A 103 2.29 -2.05 10.40
N LEU A 104 3.11 -3.08 10.58
CA LEU A 104 3.25 -4.19 9.64
C LEU A 104 1.89 -4.83 9.33
N PHE A 105 1.15 -5.22 10.38
CA PHE A 105 -0.17 -5.84 10.24
C PHE A 105 -1.17 -4.92 9.57
N THR A 106 -1.21 -3.65 9.98
CA THR A 106 -2.13 -2.66 9.41
C THR A 106 -1.89 -2.48 7.91
N VAL A 107 -0.64 -2.29 7.49
CA VAL A 107 -0.29 -2.11 6.06
C VAL A 107 -0.59 -3.37 5.25
N CYS A 108 -0.29 -4.56 5.78
CA CYS A 108 -0.59 -5.83 5.12
C CYS A 108 -2.11 -6.03 4.93
N ILE A 109 -2.91 -5.73 5.95
CA ILE A 109 -4.38 -5.83 5.86
C ILE A 109 -4.92 -4.84 4.84
N LEU A 110 -4.53 -3.57 4.93
CA LEU A 110 -5.02 -2.52 4.02
C LEU A 110 -4.60 -2.79 2.58
N GLY A 111 -3.35 -3.20 2.36
CA GLY A 111 -2.85 -3.59 1.04
C GLY A 111 -3.56 -4.82 0.47
N GLY A 112 -3.84 -5.81 1.30
CA GLY A 112 -4.65 -6.98 0.95
C GLY A 112 -6.08 -6.62 0.54
N VAL A 113 -6.72 -5.72 1.30
CA VAL A 113 -8.06 -5.21 0.96
C VAL A 113 -8.04 -4.48 -0.39
N ALA A 114 -7.11 -3.55 -0.59
CA ALA A 114 -7.00 -2.81 -1.85
C ALA A 114 -6.76 -3.76 -3.05
N SER A 115 -5.84 -4.71 -2.92
CA SER A 115 -5.57 -5.74 -3.94
C SER A 115 -6.80 -6.59 -4.26
N THR A 116 -7.57 -6.97 -3.24
CA THR A 116 -8.79 -7.77 -3.42
C THR A 116 -9.86 -6.98 -4.17
N VAL A 117 -10.05 -5.70 -3.84
CA VAL A 117 -11.02 -4.83 -4.52
C VAL A 117 -10.69 -4.69 -6.00
N VAL A 118 -9.43 -4.42 -6.35
CA VAL A 118 -8.98 -4.30 -7.74
C VAL A 118 -9.12 -5.63 -8.48
N SER A 119 -8.70 -6.74 -7.86
CA SER A 119 -8.84 -8.08 -8.41
C SER A 119 -10.31 -8.43 -8.72
N PHE A 120 -11.22 -8.08 -7.82
CA PHE A 120 -12.66 -8.28 -8.02
C PHE A 120 -13.21 -7.41 -9.15
N TYR A 121 -12.77 -6.15 -9.22
CA TYR A 121 -13.16 -5.22 -10.30
C TYR A 121 -12.70 -5.75 -11.67
N VAL A 122 -11.45 -6.20 -11.78
CA VAL A 122 -10.91 -6.80 -13.00
C VAL A 122 -11.73 -8.03 -13.41
N LYS A 123 -12.01 -8.93 -12.46
CA LYS A 123 -12.79 -10.14 -12.73
C LYS A 123 -14.20 -9.83 -13.26
N LYS A 124 -14.84 -8.78 -12.72
CA LYS A 124 -16.20 -8.38 -13.12
C LYS A 124 -16.24 -7.71 -14.48
N ASN A 125 -15.25 -6.86 -14.78
CA ASN A 125 -15.28 -5.97 -15.95
C ASN A 125 -14.30 -6.37 -17.06
N ILE A 126 -13.69 -7.56 -16.97
CA ILE A 126 -12.66 -8.01 -17.92
C ILE A 126 -13.15 -8.02 -19.37
N GLU A 127 -14.43 -8.31 -19.62
CA GLU A 127 -15.02 -8.27 -20.95
C GLU A 127 -15.09 -6.87 -21.54
N GLN A 128 -15.44 -5.88 -20.69
CA GLN A 128 -15.49 -4.47 -21.11
C GLN A 128 -14.10 -3.89 -21.32
N ILE A 129 -13.12 -4.37 -20.56
CA ILE A 129 -11.71 -3.97 -20.68
C ILE A 129 -11.10 -4.56 -21.96
N SER A 130 -11.49 -5.76 -22.34
CA SER A 130 -10.99 -6.49 -23.51
C SER A 130 -11.60 -6.04 -24.84
N GLN A 131 -12.83 -5.51 -24.86
CA GLN A 131 -13.55 -5.19 -26.11
C GLN A 131 -13.38 -3.75 -26.62
N LYS A 132 -12.66 -2.90 -25.91
CA LYS A 132 -12.34 -1.52 -26.33
C LYS A 132 -10.88 -1.38 -26.74
#